data_89ae090ae9fb75cb850190c388d83931
#
_entry.id   89ae090ae9fb75cb850190c388d83931
#
_cell.length_a   1.000
_cell.length_b   1.000
_cell.length_c   1.000
_cell.angle_alpha   90.00
_cell.angle_beta   90.00
_cell.angle_gamma   90.00
#
_symmetry.space_group_name_H-M   'P 1'
#
loop_
_entity.id
_entity.type
_entity.pdbx_description
1 polymer ?
#
loop_
_entity_poly.entity_id
_entity_poly.type
_entity_poly.pdbx_seq_one_letter_code
_entity_poly.pdbx_strand_id
1 'polypeptide(L)'
;MPSQYFIGITPPPDYQKKFKYFQHKWLEFLIVEPHITLKAQGGLTPDKEWIVKVKTVCKRTQPFPITLAKPNYFGDNILYLSVLSDELYPLHEAIVRAISPPPKLINQYFELDNFVAHLTLGKEQHGLTKEALSDMAHAAEKELTPYPTFLVKSVQVYELSPDSKRYEPLLQIPLG
;
A
#
# COMPACT_ATOMS: atom_id res chain seq x y z
N MET A 1 18.49 3.61 -15.25
CA MET A 1 17.05 3.62 -14.92
C MET A 1 16.79 4.56 -13.77
N PRO A 2 15.87 5.50 -13.92
CA PRO A 2 15.51 6.36 -12.80
C PRO A 2 14.87 5.52 -11.69
N SER A 3 15.19 5.88 -10.45
CA SER A 3 14.59 5.23 -9.30
C SER A 3 13.08 5.48 -9.25
N GLN A 4 12.32 4.47 -8.80
CA GLN A 4 10.89 4.59 -8.58
C GLN A 4 10.60 4.52 -7.09
N TYR A 5 9.62 5.28 -6.66
CA TYR A 5 9.23 5.38 -5.26
C TYR A 5 7.73 5.25 -5.11
N PHE A 6 7.30 4.79 -3.96
CA PHE A 6 5.93 4.96 -3.50
C PHE A 6 5.93 5.10 -1.97
N ILE A 7 4.81 5.52 -1.42
CA ILE A 7 4.64 5.68 0.02
C ILE A 7 3.55 4.75 0.49
N GLY A 8 3.82 3.99 1.55
CA GLY A 8 2.89 3.01 2.06
C GLY A 8 2.78 3.00 3.57
N ILE A 9 1.83 2.24 4.06
CA ILE A 9 1.59 1.98 5.46
C ILE A 9 1.68 0.48 5.66
N THR A 10 2.44 0.03 6.65
CA THR A 10 2.57 -1.39 6.93
C THR A 10 1.67 -1.80 8.08
N PRO A 11 1.10 -3.02 8.05
CA PRO A 11 0.41 -3.57 9.20
C PRO A 11 1.36 -3.76 10.38
N PRO A 12 0.84 -3.98 11.61
CA PRO A 12 1.70 -4.28 12.74
C PRO A 12 2.60 -5.50 12.46
N PRO A 13 3.81 -5.55 13.03
CA PRO A 13 4.79 -6.59 12.70
C PRO A 13 4.26 -8.02 12.79
N ASP A 14 3.48 -8.34 13.82
CA ASP A 14 2.92 -9.69 14.00
C ASP A 14 1.94 -10.04 12.89
N TYR A 15 1.07 -9.10 12.53
CA TYR A 15 0.10 -9.32 11.46
C TYR A 15 0.78 -9.36 10.10
N GLN A 16 1.77 -8.51 9.87
CA GLN A 16 2.56 -8.52 8.64
C GLN A 16 3.24 -9.87 8.42
N LYS A 17 3.79 -10.46 9.49
CA LYS A 17 4.42 -11.77 9.46
C LYS A 17 3.41 -12.86 9.10
N LYS A 18 2.24 -12.83 9.72
CA LYS A 18 1.13 -13.75 9.45
C LYS A 18 0.67 -13.63 7.99
N PHE A 19 0.56 -12.40 7.50
CA PHE A 19 0.15 -12.09 6.14
C PHE A 19 1.17 -12.60 5.11
N LYS A 20 2.45 -12.36 5.34
CA LYS A 20 3.54 -12.89 4.50
C LYS A 20 3.52 -14.42 4.44
N TYR A 21 3.38 -15.05 5.60
CA TYR A 21 3.31 -16.52 5.68
C TYR A 21 2.15 -17.05 4.85
N PHE A 22 1.00 -16.40 4.94
CA PHE A 22 -0.16 -16.73 4.11
C PHE A 22 0.15 -16.57 2.63
N GLN A 23 0.72 -15.44 2.21
CA GLN A 23 1.02 -15.17 0.81
C GLN A 23 2.01 -16.18 0.22
N HIS A 24 2.99 -16.64 0.97
CA HIS A 24 3.99 -17.60 0.49
C HIS A 24 3.41 -18.96 0.14
N LYS A 25 2.23 -19.28 0.59
CA LYS A 25 1.53 -20.50 0.19
C LYS A 25 0.95 -20.40 -1.23
N TRP A 26 0.76 -19.18 -1.73
CA TRP A 26 0.09 -18.91 -3.00
C TRP A 26 1.01 -18.28 -4.04
N LEU A 27 2.02 -17.55 -3.61
CA LEU A 27 2.90 -16.76 -4.47
C LEU A 27 4.35 -17.19 -4.29
N GLU A 28 5.06 -17.40 -5.41
CA GLU A 28 6.48 -17.75 -5.38
C GLU A 28 7.37 -16.55 -5.06
N PHE A 29 6.95 -15.36 -5.49
CA PHE A 29 7.78 -14.17 -5.40
C PHE A 29 6.97 -12.93 -5.11
N LEU A 30 7.47 -12.10 -4.18
CA LEU A 30 6.90 -10.81 -3.84
C LEU A 30 7.92 -9.71 -4.11
N ILE A 31 7.50 -8.68 -4.85
CA ILE A 31 8.38 -7.54 -5.16
C ILE A 31 8.42 -6.49 -4.05
N VAL A 32 7.55 -6.62 -3.06
CA VAL A 32 7.47 -5.71 -1.93
C VAL A 32 6.80 -6.40 -0.74
N GLU A 33 7.14 -5.98 0.48
CA GLU A 33 6.45 -6.46 1.67
C GLU A 33 4.98 -6.03 1.70
N PRO A 34 4.11 -6.73 2.46
CA PRO A 34 2.71 -6.33 2.57
C PRO A 34 2.56 -4.89 3.03
N HIS A 35 1.76 -4.11 2.31
CA HIS A 35 1.57 -2.69 2.57
C HIS A 35 0.24 -2.19 2.01
N ILE A 36 -0.20 -1.07 2.56
CA ILE A 36 -1.30 -0.28 2.00
C ILE A 36 -0.65 0.89 1.27
N THR A 37 -0.86 1.01 -0.04
CA THR A 37 -0.33 2.16 -0.77
C THR A 37 -1.07 3.42 -0.37
N LEU A 38 -0.33 4.41 0.12
CA LEU A 38 -0.85 5.72 0.48
C LEU A 38 -0.65 6.71 -0.67
N LYS A 39 0.48 6.63 -1.36
CA LYS A 39 0.82 7.47 -2.51
C LYS A 39 1.57 6.63 -3.53
N ALA A 40 1.03 6.51 -4.71
CA ALA A 40 1.67 5.77 -5.81
C ALA A 40 2.79 6.60 -6.46
N GLN A 41 3.41 6.06 -7.49
CA GLN A 41 4.66 6.56 -8.06
C GLN A 41 4.60 7.95 -8.69
N GLY A 42 3.42 8.40 -9.14
CA GLY A 42 3.31 9.65 -9.89
C GLY A 42 3.83 10.88 -9.14
N GLY A 43 4.74 11.61 -9.76
CA GLY A 43 5.31 12.83 -9.19
C GLY A 43 6.41 12.62 -8.16
N LEU A 44 6.73 11.37 -7.82
CA LEU A 44 7.83 11.05 -6.91
C LEU A 44 9.13 10.93 -7.71
N THR A 45 9.77 12.07 -7.93
CA THR A 45 10.92 12.20 -8.81
C THR A 45 12.23 11.75 -8.16
N PRO A 46 13.25 11.37 -8.97
CA PRO A 46 14.54 10.89 -8.43
C PRO A 46 15.30 11.89 -7.58
N ASP A 47 15.04 13.19 -7.75
CA ASP A 47 15.66 14.24 -6.94
C ASP A 47 15.21 14.21 -5.47
N LYS A 48 14.08 13.53 -5.18
CA LYS A 48 13.52 13.38 -3.84
C LYS A 48 13.09 14.69 -3.17
N GLU A 49 12.92 15.76 -3.93
CA GLU A 49 12.48 17.04 -3.38
C GLU A 49 11.08 16.96 -2.74
N TRP A 50 10.27 16.03 -3.21
CA TRP A 50 8.93 15.77 -2.67
C TRP A 50 8.95 15.27 -1.21
N ILE A 51 10.07 14.74 -0.72
CA ILE A 51 10.15 14.19 0.65
C ILE A 51 9.87 15.27 1.70
N VAL A 52 10.41 16.48 1.51
CA VAL A 52 10.16 17.61 2.43
C VAL A 52 8.67 17.95 2.49
N LYS A 53 8.00 17.91 1.34
CA LYS A 53 6.55 18.18 1.26
C LYS A 53 5.76 17.12 2.00
N VAL A 54 6.11 15.85 1.84
CA VAL A 54 5.48 14.74 2.55
C VAL A 54 5.69 14.86 4.06
N LYS A 55 6.92 15.18 4.48
CA LYS A 55 7.23 15.38 5.91
C LYS A 55 6.38 16.50 6.51
N THR A 56 6.17 17.57 5.77
CA THR A 56 5.35 18.69 6.24
C THR A 56 3.90 18.26 6.45
N VAL A 57 3.33 17.49 5.51
CA VAL A 57 1.97 16.96 5.64
C VAL A 57 1.88 16.01 6.85
N CYS A 58 2.83 15.09 6.96
CA CYS A 58 2.83 14.11 8.04
C CYS A 58 2.96 14.75 9.42
N LYS A 59 3.76 15.80 9.54
CA LYS A 59 3.92 16.54 10.80
C LYS A 59 2.62 17.14 11.30
N ARG A 60 1.72 17.50 10.39
CA ARG A 60 0.41 18.09 10.71
C ARG A 60 -0.68 17.04 10.89
N THR A 61 -0.37 15.78 10.68
CA THR A 61 -1.33 14.69 10.73
C THR A 61 -1.13 13.91 12.01
N GLN A 62 -2.18 13.78 12.83
CA GLN A 62 -2.12 12.98 14.05
C GLN A 62 -2.14 11.48 13.69
N PRO A 63 -1.51 10.63 14.51
CA PRO A 63 -1.69 9.18 14.36
C PRO A 63 -3.18 8.82 14.33
N PHE A 64 -3.54 7.83 13.51
CA PHE A 64 -4.95 7.47 13.30
C PHE A 64 -5.12 5.96 13.15
N PRO A 65 -6.32 5.42 13.43
CA PRO A 65 -6.54 3.99 13.31
C PRO A 65 -6.89 3.57 11.89
N ILE A 66 -6.48 2.34 11.56
CA ILE A 66 -6.93 1.61 10.38
C ILE A 66 -7.48 0.27 10.85
N THR A 67 -8.62 -0.14 10.27
CA THR A 67 -9.18 -1.47 10.46
C THR A 67 -9.12 -2.22 9.14
N LEU A 68 -8.49 -3.39 9.13
CA LEU A 68 -8.55 -4.29 7.98
C LEU A 68 -9.87 -5.05 8.03
N ALA A 69 -10.36 -5.45 6.87
CA ALA A 69 -11.64 -6.14 6.76
C ALA A 69 -11.62 -7.20 5.66
N LYS A 70 -12.76 -7.81 5.39
CA LYS A 70 -12.90 -8.95 4.50
C LYS A 70 -12.29 -8.73 3.12
N PRO A 71 -11.89 -9.82 2.43
CA PRO A 71 -11.39 -9.75 1.06
C PRO A 71 -12.41 -9.13 0.10
N ASN A 72 -11.88 -8.43 -0.89
CA ASN A 72 -12.64 -7.82 -1.96
C ASN A 72 -11.80 -7.81 -3.24
N TYR A 73 -12.38 -7.41 -4.34
CA TYR A 73 -11.72 -7.43 -5.65
C TYR A 73 -11.77 -6.09 -6.36
N PHE A 74 -10.70 -5.78 -7.09
CA PHE A 74 -10.76 -4.82 -8.19
C PHE A 74 -11.03 -5.61 -9.46
N GLY A 75 -12.18 -5.38 -10.09
CA GLY A 75 -12.62 -6.23 -11.18
C GLY A 75 -12.73 -7.67 -10.69
N ASP A 76 -12.05 -8.58 -11.38
CA ASP A 76 -12.00 -10.00 -10.99
C ASP A 76 -10.56 -10.53 -10.95
N ASN A 77 -9.56 -9.64 -11.05
CA ASN A 77 -8.17 -10.02 -11.21
C ASN A 77 -7.21 -9.51 -10.13
N ILE A 78 -7.68 -8.72 -9.18
CA ILE A 78 -6.90 -8.25 -8.03
C ILE A 78 -7.69 -8.50 -6.76
N LEU A 79 -7.15 -9.34 -5.88
CA LEU A 79 -7.73 -9.67 -4.58
C LEU A 79 -7.00 -8.89 -3.49
N TYR A 80 -7.75 -8.26 -2.59
CA TYR A 80 -7.17 -7.48 -1.51
C TYR A 80 -8.03 -7.57 -0.25
N LEU A 81 -7.42 -7.27 0.91
CA LEU A 81 -8.19 -7.02 2.13
C LEU A 81 -8.67 -5.58 2.12
N SER A 82 -9.92 -5.39 2.48
CA SER A 82 -10.52 -4.05 2.62
C SER A 82 -9.84 -3.27 3.73
N VAL A 83 -9.71 -1.95 3.52
CA VAL A 83 -9.07 -1.04 4.47
C VAL A 83 -10.09 0.03 4.87
N LEU A 84 -10.39 0.11 6.16
CA LEU A 84 -11.37 1.05 6.69
C LEU A 84 -10.64 2.10 7.54
N SER A 85 -10.75 3.37 7.14
CA SER A 85 -10.18 4.49 7.87
C SER A 85 -10.76 5.80 7.36
N ASP A 86 -11.27 6.62 8.27
CA ASP A 86 -11.79 7.94 7.92
C ASP A 86 -10.66 8.93 7.63
N GLU A 87 -9.51 8.76 8.27
CA GLU A 87 -8.39 9.71 8.19
C GLU A 87 -7.42 9.43 7.04
N LEU A 88 -7.43 8.19 6.52
CA LEU A 88 -6.48 7.79 5.47
C LEU A 88 -6.71 8.55 4.18
N TYR A 89 -7.95 8.73 3.77
CA TYR A 89 -8.30 9.41 2.52
C TYR A 89 -7.91 10.89 2.54
N PRO A 90 -8.21 11.65 3.60
CA PRO A 90 -7.69 13.03 3.71
C PRO A 90 -6.17 13.12 3.69
N LEU A 91 -5.48 12.17 4.31
CA LEU A 91 -4.01 12.14 4.29
C LEU A 91 -3.49 11.88 2.87
N HIS A 92 -4.08 10.91 2.16
CA HIS A 92 -3.76 10.65 0.76
C HIS A 92 -3.92 11.91 -0.08
N GLU A 93 -5.07 12.56 0.03
CA GLU A 93 -5.36 13.79 -0.73
C GLU A 93 -4.35 14.89 -0.42
N ALA A 94 -4.04 15.10 0.86
CA ALA A 94 -3.09 16.13 1.27
C ALA A 94 -1.69 15.87 0.69
N ILE A 95 -1.25 14.62 0.66
CA ILE A 95 0.05 14.26 0.09
C ILE A 95 0.05 14.46 -1.43
N VAL A 96 -0.98 14.00 -2.13
CA VAL A 96 -1.08 14.16 -3.59
C VAL A 96 -1.08 15.64 -3.96
N ARG A 97 -1.86 16.47 -3.26
CA ARG A 97 -1.91 17.90 -3.53
C ARG A 97 -0.60 18.61 -3.22
N ALA A 98 0.10 18.21 -2.17
CA ALA A 98 1.41 18.77 -1.83
C ALA A 98 2.46 18.45 -2.91
N ILE A 99 2.45 17.23 -3.44
CA ILE A 99 3.37 16.80 -4.50
C ILE A 99 2.94 17.38 -5.84
N SER A 100 1.62 17.50 -6.06
CA SER A 100 1.03 18.05 -7.28
C SER A 100 1.50 17.35 -8.57
N PRO A 101 1.27 16.03 -8.69
CA PRO A 101 1.61 15.34 -9.94
C PRO A 101 0.78 15.87 -11.11
N PRO A 102 1.27 15.71 -12.35
CA PRO A 102 0.44 16.04 -13.52
C PRO A 102 -0.87 15.24 -13.53
N PRO A 103 -2.00 15.81 -14.00
CA PRO A 103 -3.27 15.10 -14.03
C PRO A 103 -3.23 13.74 -14.72
N LYS A 104 -2.40 13.60 -15.73
CA LYS A 104 -2.20 12.33 -16.44
C LYS A 104 -1.73 11.23 -15.48
N LEU A 105 -0.79 11.55 -14.57
CA LEU A 105 -0.26 10.59 -13.61
C LEU A 105 -1.27 10.30 -12.50
N ILE A 106 -2.04 11.30 -12.08
CA ILE A 106 -3.12 11.11 -11.11
C ILE A 106 -4.11 10.07 -11.64
N ASN A 107 -4.52 10.21 -12.89
CA ASN A 107 -5.43 9.26 -13.52
C ASN A 107 -4.80 7.88 -13.73
N GLN A 108 -3.53 7.86 -14.16
CA GLN A 108 -2.81 6.60 -14.40
C GLN A 108 -2.70 5.75 -13.15
N TYR A 109 -2.50 6.37 -11.98
CA TYR A 109 -2.31 5.68 -10.71
C TYR A 109 -3.57 5.66 -9.83
N PHE A 110 -4.72 6.04 -10.37
CA PHE A 110 -6.00 6.00 -9.65
C PHE A 110 -5.96 6.77 -8.32
N GLU A 111 -5.41 7.99 -8.36
CA GLU A 111 -5.31 8.83 -7.18
C GLU A 111 -6.49 9.80 -7.05
N LEU A 112 -6.65 10.41 -5.89
CA LEU A 112 -7.72 11.33 -5.52
C LEU A 112 -9.10 10.65 -5.60
N ASP A 113 -9.98 11.08 -6.49
CA ASP A 113 -11.36 10.60 -6.57
C ASP A 113 -11.47 9.09 -6.85
N ASN A 114 -10.47 8.52 -7.50
CA ASN A 114 -10.45 7.09 -7.85
C ASN A 114 -9.66 6.24 -6.86
N PHE A 115 -9.11 6.86 -5.81
CA PHE A 115 -8.29 6.14 -4.84
C PHE A 115 -9.14 5.23 -3.95
N VAL A 116 -8.75 3.96 -3.88
CA VAL A 116 -9.34 2.99 -2.96
C VAL A 116 -8.21 2.35 -2.17
N ALA A 117 -8.16 2.59 -0.88
CA ALA A 117 -7.15 2.00 -0.01
C ALA A 117 -7.36 0.48 0.07
N HIS A 118 -6.26 -0.28 -0.06
CA HIS A 118 -6.32 -1.73 -0.09
C HIS A 118 -5.00 -2.35 0.33
N LEU A 119 -5.07 -3.58 0.84
CA LEU A 119 -3.91 -4.41 1.14
C LEU A 119 -3.95 -5.62 0.21
N THR A 120 -3.15 -5.61 -0.84
CA THR A 120 -3.19 -6.64 -1.87
C THR A 120 -2.79 -8.02 -1.33
N LEU A 121 -3.64 -9.02 -1.60
CA LEU A 121 -3.36 -10.42 -1.32
C LEU A 121 -2.69 -11.08 -2.53
N GLY A 122 -3.27 -10.92 -3.71
CA GLY A 122 -2.75 -11.49 -4.92
C GLY A 122 -3.46 -10.94 -6.16
N LYS A 123 -2.88 -11.19 -7.32
CA LYS A 123 -3.44 -10.73 -8.60
C LYS A 123 -2.99 -11.64 -9.74
N GLU A 124 -3.73 -11.58 -10.85
CA GLU A 124 -3.42 -12.39 -12.03
C GLU A 124 -2.01 -12.13 -12.56
N GLN A 125 -1.51 -10.91 -12.46
CA GLN A 125 -0.15 -10.56 -12.87
C GLN A 125 0.93 -11.29 -12.07
N HIS A 126 0.57 -11.86 -10.91
CA HIS A 126 1.47 -12.68 -10.09
C HIS A 126 1.39 -14.17 -10.45
N GLY A 127 0.71 -14.52 -11.54
CA GLY A 127 0.58 -15.90 -11.99
C GLY A 127 -0.62 -16.65 -11.43
N LEU A 128 -1.53 -15.96 -10.76
CA LEU A 128 -2.73 -16.58 -10.18
C LEU A 128 -3.89 -16.58 -11.18
N THR A 129 -4.59 -17.71 -11.26
CA THR A 129 -5.83 -17.79 -12.03
C THR A 129 -6.97 -17.18 -11.24
N LYS A 130 -8.10 -16.87 -11.90
CA LYS A 130 -9.30 -16.39 -11.22
C LYS A 130 -9.80 -17.39 -10.19
N GLU A 131 -9.71 -18.68 -10.50
CA GLU A 131 -10.08 -19.76 -9.60
C GLU A 131 -9.17 -19.79 -8.37
N ALA A 132 -7.86 -19.64 -8.56
CA ALA A 132 -6.90 -19.56 -7.46
C ALA A 132 -7.16 -18.35 -6.59
N LEU A 133 -7.49 -17.19 -7.17
CA LEU A 133 -7.86 -16.00 -6.40
C LEU A 133 -9.10 -16.22 -5.55
N SER A 134 -10.11 -16.93 -6.09
CA SER A 134 -11.30 -17.27 -5.33
C SER A 134 -10.98 -18.17 -4.14
N ASP A 135 -10.16 -19.19 -4.35
CA ASP A 135 -9.71 -20.09 -3.29
C ASP A 135 -8.89 -19.34 -2.23
N MET A 136 -8.03 -18.43 -2.69
CA MET A 136 -7.23 -17.58 -1.81
C MET A 136 -8.12 -16.69 -0.93
N ALA A 137 -9.20 -16.13 -1.49
CA ALA A 137 -10.14 -15.30 -0.74
C ALA A 137 -10.79 -16.10 0.39
N HIS A 138 -11.24 -17.31 0.11
CA HIS A 138 -11.83 -18.19 1.12
C HIS A 138 -10.81 -18.56 2.21
N ALA A 139 -9.60 -18.89 1.82
CA ALA A 139 -8.53 -19.19 2.76
C ALA A 139 -8.18 -17.99 3.65
N ALA A 140 -8.17 -16.79 3.06
CA ALA A 140 -7.88 -15.56 3.82
C ALA A 140 -8.89 -15.30 4.93
N GLU A 141 -10.18 -15.55 4.67
CA GLU A 141 -11.22 -15.38 5.68
C GLU A 141 -11.01 -16.30 6.88
N LYS A 142 -10.37 -17.44 6.69
CA LYS A 142 -10.09 -18.40 7.76
C LYS A 142 -8.75 -18.13 8.45
N GLU A 143 -7.72 -17.80 7.67
CA GLU A 143 -6.35 -17.75 8.17
C GLU A 143 -5.89 -16.36 8.59
N LEU A 144 -6.51 -15.29 8.06
CA LEU A 144 -6.10 -13.91 8.34
C LEU A 144 -7.02 -13.19 9.32
N THR A 145 -8.01 -13.88 9.85
CA THR A 145 -8.87 -13.37 10.92
C THR A 145 -8.28 -13.70 12.29
N PRO A 146 -8.55 -12.91 13.34
CA PRO A 146 -9.34 -11.67 13.31
C PRO A 146 -8.61 -10.56 12.58
N TYR A 147 -9.35 -9.77 11.81
CA TYR A 147 -8.75 -8.61 11.13
C TYR A 147 -8.38 -7.54 12.17
N PRO A 148 -7.16 -7.00 12.11
CA PRO A 148 -6.72 -6.07 13.14
C PRO A 148 -7.24 -4.65 12.93
N THR A 149 -7.36 -3.94 14.05
CA THR A 149 -7.39 -2.49 14.08
C THR A 149 -6.06 -2.04 14.67
N PHE A 150 -5.38 -1.13 14.00
CA PHE A 150 -4.08 -0.68 14.46
C PHE A 150 -3.89 0.83 14.26
N LEU A 151 -3.04 1.41 15.09
CA LEU A 151 -2.73 2.83 15.04
C LEU A 151 -1.59 3.08 14.06
N VAL A 152 -1.81 3.94 13.07
CA VAL A 152 -0.76 4.39 12.16
C VAL A 152 0.00 5.53 12.80
N LYS A 153 1.28 5.33 13.06
CA LYS A 153 2.17 6.32 13.68
C LYS A 153 3.19 6.89 12.71
N SER A 154 3.36 6.24 11.57
CA SER A 154 4.35 6.64 10.57
C SER A 154 3.95 6.09 9.21
N VAL A 155 4.52 6.67 8.16
CA VAL A 155 4.41 6.16 6.80
C VAL A 155 5.81 5.76 6.31
N GLN A 156 5.86 4.85 5.35
CA GLN A 156 7.10 4.30 4.84
C GLN A 156 7.30 4.71 3.39
N VAL A 157 8.46 5.26 3.07
CA VAL A 157 8.87 5.50 1.69
C VAL A 157 9.61 4.27 1.20
N TYR A 158 9.21 3.76 0.03
CA TYR A 158 9.86 2.62 -0.63
C TYR A 158 10.56 3.06 -1.89
N GLU A 159 11.69 2.43 -2.17
CA GLU A 159 12.47 2.66 -3.38
C GLU A 159 12.66 1.34 -4.11
N LEU A 160 12.47 1.35 -5.43
CA LEU A 160 12.75 0.19 -6.26
C LEU A 160 14.27 0.01 -6.39
N SER A 161 14.78 -1.09 -5.85
CA SER A 161 16.21 -1.41 -5.94
C SER A 161 16.54 -1.92 -7.34
N PRO A 162 17.52 -1.31 -8.04
CA PRO A 162 17.95 -1.81 -9.34
C PRO A 162 18.56 -3.21 -9.28
N ASP A 163 19.20 -3.55 -8.16
CA ASP A 163 19.90 -4.82 -7.98
C ASP A 163 18.94 -5.97 -7.71
N SER A 164 18.08 -5.81 -6.71
CA SER A 164 17.14 -6.86 -6.30
C SER A 164 15.86 -6.88 -7.15
N LYS A 165 15.57 -5.79 -7.86
CA LYS A 165 14.30 -5.56 -8.59
C LYS A 165 13.09 -5.63 -7.67
N ARG A 166 13.29 -5.30 -6.40
CA ARG A 166 12.27 -5.25 -5.36
C ARG A 166 12.19 -3.85 -4.77
N TYR A 167 11.02 -3.50 -4.26
CA TYR A 167 10.89 -2.29 -3.48
C TYR A 167 11.41 -2.54 -2.07
N GLU A 168 12.28 -1.66 -1.61
CA GLU A 168 12.90 -1.74 -0.30
C GLU A 168 12.59 -0.48 0.51
N PRO A 169 12.43 -0.60 1.84
CA PRO A 169 12.25 0.58 2.69
C PRO A 169 13.42 1.54 2.57
N LEU A 170 13.13 2.80 2.27
CA LEU A 170 14.13 3.86 2.17
C LEU A 170 14.12 4.75 3.41
N LEU A 171 12.92 5.15 3.86
CA LEU A 171 12.76 6.17 4.87
C LEU A 171 11.41 5.99 5.58
N GLN A 172 11.41 6.14 6.89
CA GLN A 172 10.19 6.17 7.71
C GLN A 172 9.92 7.61 8.11
N ILE A 173 8.68 8.07 7.90
CA ILE A 173 8.27 9.43 8.24
C ILE A 173 7.21 9.36 9.34
N PRO A 174 7.48 9.89 10.55
CA PRO A 174 6.50 9.86 11.63
C PRO A 174 5.36 10.84 11.40
N LEU A 175 4.18 10.53 11.96
CA LEU A 175 3.04 11.42 12.02
C LEU A 175 3.08 12.24 13.31
N GLY A 176 2.64 13.50 13.22
CA GLY A 176 2.56 14.38 14.38
C GLY A 176 3.76 15.26 14.67
#